data_e502e520c0c81a5f1cf12d43ccea33ac
#
_entry.id   e502e520c0c81a5f1cf12d43ccea33ac
#
_cell.length_a   1.000
_cell.length_b   1.000
_cell.length_c   1.000
_cell.angle_alpha   90.00
_cell.angle_beta   90.00
_cell.angle_gamma   90.00
#
_symmetry.space_group_name_H-M   'P 1'
#
loop_
_entity.id
_entity.type
_entity.pdbx_description
1 polymer ?
#
loop_
_entity_poly.entity_id
_entity_poly.type
_entity_poly.pdbx_seq_one_letter_code
_entity_poly.pdbx_strand_id
1 'polypeptide(L)'
;MPDVLAAHRYILKPTSASEHRRLTLQRTGDSWTKIDYTKKADEWMKPLVKGEETGIVEIPANWYIDDLPPMMFIKKAANSHGWVSARDVEQLWMDHFDYFYREHDEFVFPMTIHPDVSGRPHVLLMHERIIEHINKHEGVEWVTMGEMSDEFKKKNSAPPNALMPATKEEVEAMLKKQKQ
;
A
#
# COMPACT_ATOMS: atom_id res chain seq x y z
N MET A 1 -2.93 12.25 16.26
CA MET A 1 -3.30 11.91 14.86
C MET A 1 -4.26 10.76 14.97
N PRO A 2 -5.46 10.81 14.42
CA PRO A 2 -6.34 9.66 14.42
C PRO A 2 -5.67 8.57 13.60
N ASP A 3 -5.67 7.35 14.16
CA ASP A 3 -5.21 6.16 13.45
C ASP A 3 -6.02 6.04 12.17
N VAL A 4 -5.31 6.10 11.04
CA VAL A 4 -5.91 5.77 9.75
C VAL A 4 -6.20 4.28 9.81
N LEU A 5 -7.46 3.93 10.06
CA LEU A 5 -7.97 2.57 9.91
C LEU A 5 -7.94 2.22 8.42
N ALA A 6 -6.79 1.83 7.94
CA ALA A 6 -6.72 1.12 6.69
C ALA A 6 -7.19 -0.31 6.98
N ALA A 7 -8.35 -0.66 6.47
CA ALA A 7 -8.84 -2.02 6.51
C ALA A 7 -7.93 -2.87 5.63
N HIS A 8 -7.16 -3.74 6.22
CA HIS A 8 -6.29 -4.69 5.53
C HIS A 8 -6.77 -6.10 5.75
N ARG A 9 -6.57 -6.90 4.74
CA ARG A 9 -6.98 -8.27 4.77
C ARG A 9 -5.88 -9.22 4.34
N TYR A 10 -5.84 -10.34 5.02
CA TYR A 10 -5.01 -11.49 4.75
C TYR A 10 -5.89 -12.65 4.28
N ILE A 11 -5.60 -13.26 3.13
CA ILE A 11 -6.13 -14.58 2.76
C ILE A 11 -4.95 -15.52 2.65
N LEU A 12 -4.97 -16.59 3.47
CA LEU A 12 -3.93 -17.60 3.46
C LEU A 12 -4.37 -18.79 2.61
N LYS A 13 -3.79 -18.93 1.42
CA LYS A 13 -3.67 -20.21 0.71
C LYS A 13 -2.26 -20.30 0.11
N PRO A 14 -1.55 -21.42 0.22
CA PRO A 14 -0.15 -21.50 -0.23
C PRO A 14 -0.04 -21.87 -1.70
N THR A 15 0.30 -20.93 -2.57
CA THR A 15 1.08 -21.17 -3.81
C THR A 15 1.53 -19.87 -4.51
N SER A 16 2.63 -19.95 -5.22
CA SER A 16 3.39 -18.95 -5.98
C SER A 16 2.65 -17.71 -6.50
N ALA A 17 2.96 -16.52 -5.99
CA ALA A 17 2.43 -15.27 -6.49
C ALA A 17 3.49 -14.17 -6.68
N SER A 18 3.20 -13.24 -7.57
CA SER A 18 4.03 -12.10 -7.96
C SER A 18 4.33 -11.14 -6.78
N GLU A 19 5.52 -10.56 -6.78
CA GLU A 19 6.10 -9.73 -5.71
C GLU A 19 5.27 -8.49 -5.31
N HIS A 20 4.37 -7.99 -6.17
CA HIS A 20 3.61 -6.74 -5.93
C HIS A 20 2.42 -6.84 -4.97
N ARG A 21 2.19 -7.99 -4.34
CA ARG A 21 1.02 -8.25 -3.47
C ARG A 21 1.38 -8.84 -2.12
N ARG A 22 2.69 -8.92 -1.83
CA ARG A 22 3.22 -9.45 -0.58
C ARG A 22 3.92 -8.36 0.18
N LEU A 23 3.88 -8.47 1.50
CA LEU A 23 4.72 -7.65 2.34
C LEU A 23 6.18 -7.98 2.07
N THR A 24 7.03 -6.97 2.14
CA THR A 24 8.48 -7.11 2.01
C THR A 24 9.18 -6.30 3.09
N LEU A 25 10.45 -6.59 3.33
CA LEU A 25 11.30 -5.66 4.05
C LEU A 25 11.70 -4.54 3.09
N GLN A 26 11.48 -3.30 3.51
CA GLN A 26 11.90 -2.13 2.75
C GLN A 26 13.42 -2.14 2.58
N ARG A 27 13.90 -1.71 1.41
CA ARG A 27 15.32 -1.46 1.16
C ARG A 27 15.59 0.04 1.09
N THR A 28 16.81 0.42 1.46
CA THR A 28 17.32 1.77 1.25
C THR A 28 18.52 1.74 0.33
N GLY A 29 18.66 2.75 -0.52
CA GLY A 29 19.77 2.83 -1.48
C GLY A 29 19.56 2.04 -2.77
N ASP A 30 18.36 1.56 -3.04
CA ASP A 30 18.00 1.03 -4.37
C ASP A 30 18.32 2.10 -5.43
N SER A 31 18.97 1.70 -6.50
CA SER A 31 19.27 2.61 -7.60
C SER A 31 18.93 2.00 -8.96
N TRP A 32 18.40 2.84 -9.82
CA TRP A 32 18.05 2.47 -11.20
C TRP A 32 18.53 3.53 -12.17
N THR A 33 18.82 3.11 -13.39
CA THR A 33 19.20 4.03 -14.45
C THR A 33 17.96 4.75 -14.97
N LYS A 34 17.99 6.09 -14.96
CA LYS A 34 16.88 6.89 -15.47
C LYS A 34 16.68 6.63 -16.97
N ILE A 35 15.43 6.48 -17.37
CA ILE A 35 15.05 6.35 -18.78
C ILE A 35 15.48 7.59 -19.56
N ASP A 36 16.16 7.38 -20.66
CA ASP A 36 16.63 8.43 -21.58
C ASP A 36 16.43 7.99 -23.03
N TYR A 37 15.32 8.34 -23.61
CA TYR A 37 14.97 7.98 -24.98
C TYR A 37 15.85 8.65 -26.07
N THR A 38 16.75 9.57 -25.69
CA THR A 38 17.74 10.13 -26.61
C THR A 38 18.96 9.23 -26.81
N LYS A 39 19.10 8.20 -25.96
CA LYS A 39 20.18 7.23 -25.99
C LYS A 39 19.69 5.87 -26.45
N LYS A 40 20.64 4.99 -26.76
CA LYS A 40 20.31 3.59 -27.06
C LYS A 40 19.76 2.89 -25.82
N ALA A 41 18.86 1.93 -26.02
CA ALA A 41 18.17 1.22 -24.95
C ALA A 41 19.15 0.48 -24.00
N ASP A 42 20.23 -0.09 -24.50
CA ASP A 42 21.27 -0.78 -23.71
C ASP A 42 22.01 0.13 -22.72
N GLU A 43 21.99 1.45 -22.94
CA GLU A 43 22.62 2.42 -22.05
C GLU A 43 21.79 2.67 -20.78
N TRP A 44 20.46 2.57 -20.85
CA TRP A 44 19.55 2.87 -19.72
C TRP A 44 18.64 1.71 -19.29
N MET A 45 18.45 0.67 -20.13
CA MET A 45 17.75 -0.55 -19.73
C MET A 45 18.68 -1.47 -18.91
N LYS A 46 19.08 -0.99 -17.73
CA LYS A 46 19.93 -1.74 -16.81
C LYS A 46 19.10 -2.32 -15.66
N PRO A 47 19.46 -3.50 -15.14
CA PRO A 47 18.81 -4.04 -13.95
C PRO A 47 18.89 -3.08 -12.77
N LEU A 48 17.86 -3.11 -11.92
CA LEU A 48 17.87 -2.46 -10.62
C LEU A 48 19.05 -2.95 -9.78
N VAL A 49 19.83 -2.03 -9.23
CA VAL A 49 20.81 -2.34 -8.19
C VAL A 49 20.11 -2.26 -6.84
N LYS A 50 19.96 -3.42 -6.20
CA LYS A 50 19.30 -3.52 -4.89
C LYS A 50 20.18 -2.90 -3.80
N GLY A 51 19.58 -2.09 -2.96
CA GLY A 51 20.20 -1.53 -1.75
C GLY A 51 20.14 -2.50 -0.57
N GLU A 52 20.29 -1.95 0.63
CA GLU A 52 20.31 -2.71 1.88
C GLU A 52 18.90 -2.83 2.47
N GLU A 53 18.57 -3.99 3.02
CA GLU A 53 17.29 -4.21 3.70
C GLU A 53 17.26 -3.47 5.03
N THR A 54 16.08 -2.96 5.36
CA THR A 54 15.79 -2.30 6.63
C THR A 54 14.91 -3.19 7.50
N GLY A 55 14.72 -2.82 8.78
CA GLY A 55 13.74 -3.49 9.65
C GLY A 55 12.30 -3.00 9.46
N ILE A 56 12.03 -2.21 8.42
CA ILE A 56 10.70 -1.67 8.13
C ILE A 56 9.97 -2.63 7.19
N VAL A 57 8.74 -2.99 7.55
CA VAL A 57 7.87 -3.77 6.67
C VAL A 57 7.16 -2.82 5.71
N GLU A 58 7.31 -3.10 4.42
CA GLU A 58 6.60 -2.40 3.36
C GLU A 58 5.31 -3.16 3.01
N ILE A 59 4.18 -2.47 3.12
CA ILE A 59 2.87 -2.97 2.75
C ILE A 59 2.53 -2.37 1.38
N PRO A 60 2.29 -3.20 0.35
CA PRO A 60 2.08 -2.70 -1.01
C PRO A 60 0.79 -1.86 -1.09
N ALA A 61 0.88 -0.66 -1.62
CA ALA A 61 -0.25 0.18 -1.97
C ALA A 61 -0.63 0.01 -3.45
N ASN A 62 -1.88 0.36 -3.79
CA ASN A 62 -2.37 0.30 -5.16
C ASN A 62 -3.16 1.56 -5.50
N TRP A 63 -2.71 2.32 -6.49
CA TRP A 63 -3.36 3.54 -6.97
C TRP A 63 -4.79 3.34 -7.47
N TYR A 64 -5.13 2.12 -7.93
CA TYR A 64 -6.48 1.80 -8.43
C TYR A 64 -7.50 1.52 -7.33
N ILE A 65 -7.04 1.33 -6.09
CA ILE A 65 -7.89 1.18 -4.90
C ILE A 65 -7.60 2.28 -3.87
N ASP A 66 -7.40 3.49 -4.39
CA ASP A 66 -7.24 4.75 -3.68
C ASP A 66 -8.39 5.69 -4.09
N ASP A 67 -9.08 6.29 -3.11
CA ASP A 67 -10.25 7.14 -3.34
C ASP A 67 -9.90 8.53 -3.87
N LEU A 68 -8.67 9.00 -3.60
CA LEU A 68 -8.25 10.36 -3.97
C LEU A 68 -8.19 10.59 -5.49
N PRO A 69 -7.54 9.72 -6.31
CA PRO A 69 -7.42 9.96 -7.74
C PRO A 69 -8.77 10.13 -8.44
N PRO A 70 -9.79 9.29 -8.23
CA PRO A 70 -11.07 9.42 -8.92
C PRO A 70 -12.00 10.47 -8.32
N MET A 71 -11.93 10.75 -7.01
CA MET A 71 -12.98 11.49 -6.32
C MET A 71 -12.58 12.88 -5.82
N MET A 72 -11.27 13.19 -5.75
CA MET A 72 -10.82 14.51 -5.33
C MET A 72 -10.76 15.47 -6.51
N PHE A 73 -11.37 16.65 -6.33
CA PHE A 73 -11.23 17.77 -7.27
C PHE A 73 -10.30 18.83 -6.67
N ILE A 74 -9.18 19.07 -7.35
CA ILE A 74 -8.21 20.10 -6.98
C ILE A 74 -8.06 21.07 -8.16
N LYS A 75 -8.65 22.26 -8.05
CA LYS A 75 -8.72 23.26 -9.12
C LYS A 75 -7.38 23.58 -9.80
N LYS A 76 -6.27 23.49 -9.06
CA LYS A 76 -4.92 23.79 -9.57
C LYS A 76 -4.16 22.57 -10.07
N ALA A 77 -4.71 21.36 -9.94
CA ALA A 77 -4.06 20.13 -10.37
C ALA A 77 -4.68 19.63 -11.67
N ALA A 78 -3.90 19.63 -12.75
CA ALA A 78 -4.38 19.27 -14.09
C ALA A 78 -4.97 17.86 -14.19
N ASN A 79 -4.52 16.94 -13.34
CA ASN A 79 -4.96 15.54 -13.35
C ASN A 79 -6.03 15.24 -12.27
N SER A 80 -6.59 16.26 -11.63
CA SER A 80 -7.66 16.09 -10.65
C SER A 80 -8.99 16.02 -11.39
N HIS A 81 -9.61 14.84 -11.43
CA HIS A 81 -10.88 14.65 -12.11
C HIS A 81 -12.06 15.04 -11.24
N GLY A 82 -12.17 14.51 -10.04
CA GLY A 82 -13.31 14.71 -9.15
C GLY A 82 -14.63 14.29 -9.80
N TRP A 83 -15.70 14.24 -9.02
CA TRP A 83 -17.05 14.00 -9.52
C TRP A 83 -17.27 12.66 -10.24
N VAL A 84 -16.33 11.70 -10.14
CA VAL A 84 -16.52 10.35 -10.64
C VAL A 84 -17.64 9.67 -9.85
N SER A 85 -18.47 8.89 -10.52
CA SER A 85 -19.54 8.14 -9.89
C SER A 85 -18.98 7.15 -8.86
N ALA A 86 -19.46 7.21 -7.62
CA ALA A 86 -19.08 6.25 -6.60
C ALA A 86 -19.41 4.79 -7.00
N ARG A 87 -20.41 4.58 -7.86
CA ARG A 87 -20.77 3.25 -8.37
C ARG A 87 -19.71 2.68 -9.32
N ASP A 88 -19.10 3.52 -10.13
CA ASP A 88 -18.05 3.08 -11.04
C ASP A 88 -16.77 2.73 -10.28
N VAL A 89 -16.43 3.51 -9.25
CA VAL A 89 -15.30 3.22 -8.36
C VAL A 89 -15.57 1.96 -7.53
N GLU A 90 -16.78 1.77 -7.01
CA GLU A 90 -17.22 0.56 -6.33
C GLU A 90 -17.00 -0.68 -7.18
N GLN A 91 -17.48 -0.66 -8.43
CA GLN A 91 -17.32 -1.77 -9.34
C GLN A 91 -15.85 -2.08 -9.62
N LEU A 92 -15.05 -1.04 -9.88
CA LEU A 92 -13.62 -1.18 -10.11
C LEU A 92 -12.91 -1.84 -8.92
N TRP A 93 -13.24 -1.45 -7.69
CA TRP A 93 -12.63 -2.01 -6.48
C TRP A 93 -13.09 -3.45 -6.23
N MET A 94 -14.38 -3.75 -6.45
CA MET A 94 -14.90 -5.11 -6.36
C MET A 94 -14.26 -6.03 -7.40
N ASP A 95 -14.12 -5.60 -8.66
CA ASP A 95 -13.48 -6.37 -9.72
C ASP A 95 -12.00 -6.67 -9.39
N HIS A 96 -11.28 -5.70 -8.80
CA HIS A 96 -9.91 -5.94 -8.32
C HIS A 96 -9.88 -7.00 -7.22
N PHE A 97 -10.77 -6.89 -6.24
CA PHE A 97 -10.86 -7.87 -5.16
C PHE A 97 -11.21 -9.26 -5.70
N ASP A 98 -12.23 -9.38 -6.52
CA ASP A 98 -12.72 -10.66 -7.08
C ASP A 98 -11.64 -11.32 -7.95
N TYR A 99 -10.91 -10.52 -8.74
CA TYR A 99 -9.79 -11.03 -9.52
C TYR A 99 -8.69 -11.58 -8.61
N PHE A 100 -8.29 -10.84 -7.58
CA PHE A 100 -7.26 -11.30 -6.66
C PHE A 100 -7.70 -12.51 -5.84
N TYR A 101 -8.95 -12.54 -5.40
CA TYR A 101 -9.52 -13.67 -4.69
C TYR A 101 -9.55 -14.95 -5.52
N ARG A 102 -9.83 -14.84 -6.83
CA ARG A 102 -9.85 -15.97 -7.76
C ARG A 102 -8.44 -16.46 -8.11
N GLU A 103 -7.51 -15.55 -8.39
CA GLU A 103 -6.21 -15.88 -8.97
C GLU A 103 -5.12 -16.15 -7.91
N HIS A 104 -5.34 -15.73 -6.65
CA HIS A 104 -4.31 -15.79 -5.63
C HIS A 104 -4.81 -16.43 -4.35
N ASP A 105 -4.02 -17.40 -3.89
CA ASP A 105 -4.26 -18.06 -2.61
C ASP A 105 -3.95 -17.17 -1.40
N GLU A 106 -3.07 -16.20 -1.58
CA GLU A 106 -2.67 -15.23 -0.55
C GLU A 106 -2.44 -13.86 -1.17
N PHE A 107 -3.08 -12.83 -0.63
CA PHE A 107 -2.86 -11.44 -1.07
C PHE A 107 -3.24 -10.44 0.03
N VAL A 108 -2.69 -9.25 -0.08
CA VAL A 108 -3.08 -8.08 0.71
C VAL A 108 -3.89 -7.14 -0.17
N PHE A 109 -5.02 -6.66 0.35
CA PHE A 109 -5.91 -5.73 -0.35
C PHE A 109 -6.01 -4.41 0.43
N PRO A 110 -5.03 -3.51 0.32
CA PRO A 110 -5.02 -2.24 1.05
C PRO A 110 -5.87 -1.21 0.32
N MET A 111 -7.00 -0.84 0.90
CA MET A 111 -7.81 0.29 0.42
C MET A 111 -7.27 1.58 1.03
N THR A 112 -6.88 2.54 0.19
CA THR A 112 -6.44 3.87 0.64
C THR A 112 -7.64 4.81 0.71
N ILE A 113 -7.89 5.35 1.89
CA ILE A 113 -9.09 6.14 2.18
C ILE A 113 -8.68 7.49 2.78
N HIS A 114 -9.18 8.58 2.18
CA HIS A 114 -9.00 9.93 2.66
C HIS A 114 -10.30 10.46 3.28
N PRO A 115 -10.32 10.84 4.57
CA PRO A 115 -11.55 11.22 5.26
C PRO A 115 -12.33 12.36 4.62
N ASP A 116 -11.66 13.32 4.00
CA ASP A 116 -12.27 14.47 3.29
C ASP A 116 -12.90 14.07 1.94
N VAL A 117 -12.56 12.92 1.43
CA VAL A 117 -13.18 12.31 0.24
C VAL A 117 -14.23 11.30 0.66
N SER A 118 -13.82 10.30 1.41
CA SER A 118 -14.67 9.17 1.81
C SER A 118 -15.73 9.50 2.85
N GLY A 119 -15.61 10.62 3.57
CA GLY A 119 -16.64 11.10 4.50
C GLY A 119 -17.95 11.60 3.83
N ARG A 120 -18.02 11.59 2.51
CA ARG A 120 -19.23 12.00 1.77
C ARG A 120 -20.28 10.89 1.75
N PRO A 121 -21.59 11.18 1.92
CA PRO A 121 -22.62 10.15 2.07
C PRO A 121 -22.64 9.08 0.98
N HIS A 122 -22.49 9.47 -0.29
CA HIS A 122 -22.49 8.52 -1.41
C HIS A 122 -21.24 7.63 -1.46
N VAL A 123 -20.11 8.11 -0.92
CA VAL A 123 -18.87 7.34 -0.80
C VAL A 123 -18.91 6.40 0.41
N LEU A 124 -19.49 6.84 1.52
CA LEU A 124 -19.74 5.96 2.67
C LEU A 124 -20.60 4.76 2.28
N LEU A 125 -21.71 5.00 1.55
CA LEU A 125 -22.55 3.92 1.01
C LEU A 125 -21.79 2.99 0.06
N MET A 126 -20.82 3.51 -0.70
CA MET A 126 -19.92 2.71 -1.53
C MET A 126 -19.06 1.79 -0.65
N HIS A 127 -18.43 2.32 0.39
CA HIS A 127 -17.61 1.52 1.29
C HIS A 127 -18.41 0.45 2.04
N GLU A 128 -19.63 0.77 2.49
CA GLU A 128 -20.52 -0.22 3.11
C GLU A 128 -20.73 -1.42 2.18
N ARG A 129 -21.07 -1.19 0.91
CA ARG A 129 -21.29 -2.27 -0.07
C ARG A 129 -20.03 -3.04 -0.41
N ILE A 130 -18.88 -2.38 -0.52
CA ILE A 130 -17.59 -3.05 -0.72
C ILE A 130 -17.26 -3.96 0.47
N ILE A 131 -17.42 -3.47 1.69
CA ILE A 131 -17.19 -4.25 2.91
C ILE A 131 -18.14 -5.46 2.97
N GLU A 132 -19.42 -5.24 2.69
CA GLU A 132 -20.41 -6.33 2.62
C GLU A 132 -20.07 -7.37 1.54
N HIS A 133 -19.59 -6.93 0.37
CA HIS A 133 -19.15 -7.81 -0.70
C HIS A 133 -17.96 -8.65 -0.25
N ILE A 134 -16.93 -8.01 0.25
CA ILE A 134 -15.71 -8.66 0.74
C ILE A 134 -16.04 -9.69 1.84
N ASN A 135 -16.90 -9.35 2.80
CA ASN A 135 -17.26 -10.21 3.91
C ASN A 135 -18.01 -11.49 3.52
N LYS A 136 -18.51 -11.60 2.29
CA LYS A 136 -19.14 -12.83 1.76
C LYS A 136 -18.14 -13.90 1.38
N HIS A 137 -16.85 -13.57 1.34
CA HIS A 137 -15.80 -14.47 0.89
C HIS A 137 -15.13 -15.17 2.08
N GLU A 138 -14.91 -16.47 1.98
CA GLU A 138 -14.24 -17.25 3.02
C GLU A 138 -12.75 -16.90 3.13
N GLY A 139 -12.17 -17.07 4.31
CA GLY A 139 -10.75 -16.83 4.58
C GLY A 139 -10.35 -15.34 4.55
N VAL A 140 -11.29 -14.44 4.71
CA VAL A 140 -11.12 -12.97 4.74
C VAL A 140 -10.99 -12.50 6.16
N GLU A 141 -9.92 -11.76 6.47
CA GLU A 141 -9.72 -11.10 7.77
C GLU A 141 -9.46 -9.61 7.59
N TRP A 142 -10.08 -8.79 8.42
CA TRP A 142 -9.77 -7.37 8.54
C TRP A 142 -8.74 -7.20 9.65
N VAL A 143 -7.56 -6.74 9.29
CA VAL A 143 -6.44 -6.57 10.21
C VAL A 143 -5.87 -5.16 10.11
N THR A 144 -5.24 -4.69 11.17
CA THR A 144 -4.49 -3.43 11.15
C THR A 144 -3.14 -3.62 10.45
N MET A 145 -2.56 -2.53 9.96
CA MET A 145 -1.19 -2.55 9.41
C MET A 145 -0.17 -3.03 10.45
N GLY A 146 -0.38 -2.68 11.72
CA GLY A 146 0.47 -3.12 12.83
C GLY A 146 0.46 -4.63 12.99
N GLU A 147 -0.72 -5.24 13.10
CA GLU A 147 -0.88 -6.70 13.21
C GLU A 147 -0.26 -7.43 12.02
N MET A 148 -0.50 -6.93 10.80
CA MET A 148 0.08 -7.48 9.58
C MET A 148 1.62 -7.40 9.59
N SER A 149 2.18 -6.26 9.99
CA SER A 149 3.62 -6.07 10.13
C SER A 149 4.22 -7.01 11.17
N ASP A 150 3.57 -7.15 12.33
CA ASP A 150 4.04 -8.01 13.42
C ASP A 150 4.00 -9.50 13.03
N GLU A 151 2.96 -9.92 12.31
CA GLU A 151 2.88 -11.29 11.81
C GLU A 151 3.96 -11.56 10.76
N PHE A 152 4.17 -10.63 9.84
CA PHE A 152 5.22 -10.75 8.84
C PHE A 152 6.61 -10.88 9.49
N LYS A 153 6.92 -10.05 10.48
CA LYS A 153 8.20 -10.09 11.21
C LYS A 153 8.43 -11.39 11.99
N LYS A 154 7.39 -12.04 12.45
CA LYS A 154 7.51 -13.37 13.10
C LYS A 154 8.04 -14.43 12.15
N LYS A 155 7.68 -14.33 10.86
CA LYS A 155 8.07 -15.28 9.82
C LYS A 155 9.32 -14.85 9.04
N ASN A 156 9.60 -13.54 9.03
CA ASN A 156 10.65 -12.92 8.20
C ASN A 156 11.49 -11.98 9.06
N SER A 157 12.47 -12.53 9.76
CA SER A 157 13.40 -11.72 10.55
C SER A 157 14.25 -10.82 9.65
N ALA A 158 14.46 -9.58 10.06
CA ALA A 158 15.38 -8.70 9.37
C ALA A 158 16.81 -9.27 9.44
N PRO A 159 17.65 -9.08 8.40
CA PRO A 159 19.04 -9.47 8.43
C PRO A 159 19.77 -8.87 9.65
N PRO A 160 20.81 -9.53 10.18
CA PRO A 160 21.53 -9.03 11.35
C PRO A 160 22.14 -7.63 11.20
N ASN A 161 22.40 -7.24 9.96
CA ASN A 161 22.96 -5.93 9.59
C ASN A 161 21.90 -4.97 9.01
N ALA A 162 20.60 -5.30 9.11
CA ALA A 162 19.54 -4.44 8.62
C ALA A 162 19.57 -3.07 9.31
N LEU A 163 19.38 -2.03 8.54
CA LEU A 163 19.23 -0.68 9.07
C LEU A 163 17.89 -0.56 9.82
N MET A 164 17.95 -0.49 11.13
CA MET A 164 16.76 -0.36 11.97
C MET A 164 16.27 1.09 12.04
N PRO A 165 14.96 1.32 12.09
CA PRO A 165 14.42 2.66 12.36
C PRO A 165 14.92 3.18 13.72
N ALA A 166 15.14 4.50 13.79
CA ALA A 166 15.49 5.14 15.04
C ALA A 166 14.39 4.94 16.10
N THR A 167 14.78 4.63 17.32
CA THR A 167 13.84 4.53 18.45
C THR A 167 13.24 5.90 18.79
N LYS A 168 12.16 5.90 19.55
CA LYS A 168 11.53 7.14 20.01
C LYS A 168 12.52 8.01 20.80
N GLU A 169 13.32 7.40 21.66
CA GLU A 169 14.32 8.05 22.49
C GLU A 169 15.42 8.70 21.63
N GLU A 170 15.89 8.02 20.59
CA GLU A 170 16.87 8.53 19.65
C GLU A 170 16.31 9.72 18.85
N VAL A 171 15.07 9.63 18.37
CA VAL A 171 14.39 10.73 17.67
C VAL A 171 14.22 11.94 18.59
N GLU A 172 13.79 11.74 19.84
CA GLU A 172 13.66 12.83 20.82
C GLU A 172 15.01 13.49 21.13
N ALA A 173 16.08 12.69 21.23
CA ALA A 173 17.43 13.21 21.45
C ALA A 173 17.93 14.03 20.25
N MET A 174 17.65 13.59 19.02
CA MET A 174 17.97 14.34 17.78
C MET A 174 17.22 15.68 17.72
N LEU A 175 15.93 15.68 18.03
CA LEU A 175 15.11 16.90 18.03
C LEU A 175 15.54 17.91 19.10
N LYS A 176 16.01 17.46 20.27
CA LYS A 176 16.58 18.35 21.30
C LYS A 176 17.88 19.01 20.86
N LYS A 177 18.74 18.28 20.14
CA LYS A 177 20.01 18.81 19.61
C LYS A 177 19.81 19.86 18.50
N GLN A 178 18.73 19.76 17.71
CA GLN A 178 18.42 20.72 16.65
C GLN A 178 17.84 22.05 17.16
N LYS A 179 17.43 22.11 18.44
CA LYS A 179 16.85 23.31 19.06
C LYS A 179 17.88 24.11 19.87
N GLN A 180 19.13 23.68 19.93
CA GLN A 180 20.27 24.36 20.53
C GLN A 180 21.13 25.01 19.46
#